data_6798fc27651880aefc1cf2bfe6b6d6bc
#
_entry.id   6798fc27651880aefc1cf2bfe6b6d6bc
#
_cell.length_a   1.000
_cell.length_b   1.000
_cell.length_c   1.000
_cell.angle_alpha   90.00
_cell.angle_beta   90.00
_cell.angle_gamma   90.00
#
_symmetry.space_group_name_H-M   'P 1'
#
loop_
_entity.id
_entity.type
_entity.pdbx_description
1 polymer ?
#
loop_
_entity_poly.entity_id
_entity_poly.type
_entity_poly.pdbx_seq_one_letter_code
_entity_poly.pdbx_strand_id
1 'polypeptide(L)'
;MNKRTKSELIAYQGPAFTIEWYWDALGRSAALDYFEELPEDRQDNLLMLLKRMGDFGRIFDKTKFRNEGDQIFAFKPQPDRFLCFFAT
;
A
#
# COMPACT_ATOMS: atom_id res chain seq x y z
N MET A 1 -10.93 -13.24 19.58
CA MET A 1 -10.29 -12.73 18.36
C MET A 1 -10.62 -11.26 18.20
N ASN A 2 -9.62 -10.44 18.03
CA ASN A 2 -9.84 -9.00 17.92
C ASN A 2 -10.25 -8.63 16.51
N LYS A 3 -11.37 -7.90 16.41
CA LYS A 3 -11.77 -7.29 15.15
C LYS A 3 -10.97 -6.01 14.96
N ARG A 4 -10.42 -5.83 13.77
CA ARG A 4 -9.72 -4.60 13.46
C ARG A 4 -10.71 -3.51 13.08
N THR A 5 -10.42 -2.29 13.47
CA THR A 5 -11.22 -1.14 13.09
C THR A 5 -10.94 -0.81 11.61
N LYS A 6 -11.83 -0.06 10.99
CA LYS A 6 -11.60 0.41 9.62
C LYS A 6 -10.29 1.20 9.49
N SER A 7 -9.97 2.00 10.50
CA SER A 7 -8.76 2.81 10.47
C SER A 7 -7.48 1.96 10.51
N GLU A 8 -7.55 0.77 11.14
CA GLU A 8 -6.41 -0.15 11.16
C GLU A 8 -6.23 -0.89 9.83
N LEU A 9 -7.32 -1.06 9.07
CA LEU A 9 -7.28 -1.74 7.80
C LEU A 9 -6.87 -0.83 6.65
N ILE A 10 -7.27 0.44 6.71
CA ILE A 10 -7.10 1.38 5.62
C ILE A 10 -5.73 2.07 5.71
N ALA A 11 -4.95 1.94 4.64
CA ALA A 11 -3.69 2.65 4.51
C ALA A 11 -3.93 4.07 3.99
N TYR A 12 -4.84 4.22 3.03
CA TYR A 12 -5.22 5.53 2.48
C TYR A 12 -6.58 5.43 1.81
N GLN A 13 -7.41 6.44 2.02
CA GLN A 13 -8.72 6.49 1.39
C GLN A 13 -8.81 7.74 0.52
N GLY A 14 -8.86 7.54 -0.80
CA GLY A 14 -9.00 8.61 -1.76
C GLY A 14 -10.27 8.46 -2.60
N PRO A 15 -10.59 9.45 -3.44
CA PRO A 15 -11.79 9.37 -4.28
C PRO A 15 -11.70 8.34 -5.38
N ALA A 16 -10.50 7.99 -5.85
CA ALA A 16 -10.33 6.99 -6.90
C ALA A 16 -10.21 5.58 -6.35
N PHE A 17 -9.41 5.40 -5.28
CA PHE A 17 -9.23 4.11 -4.65
C PHE A 17 -9.14 4.24 -3.14
N THR A 18 -9.64 3.21 -2.45
CA THR A 18 -9.31 2.96 -1.06
C THR A 18 -8.23 1.90 -1.04
N ILE A 19 -7.13 2.19 -0.35
CA ILE A 19 -5.99 1.29 -0.26
C ILE A 19 -5.95 0.71 1.14
N GLU A 20 -5.97 -0.62 1.23
CA GLU A 20 -6.01 -1.31 2.50
C GLU A 20 -4.77 -2.17 2.68
N TRP A 21 -4.34 -2.32 3.94
CA TRP A 21 -3.31 -3.28 4.27
C TRP A 21 -3.87 -4.70 4.10
N TYR A 22 -3.09 -5.60 3.53
CA TYR A 22 -3.50 -7.00 3.39
C TYR A 22 -3.22 -7.74 4.70
N TRP A 23 -4.22 -8.43 5.18
CA TRP A 23 -4.15 -9.24 6.40
C TRP A 23 -4.30 -10.70 6.03
N ASP A 24 -3.37 -11.55 6.52
CA ASP A 24 -3.45 -12.99 6.27
C ASP A 24 -4.48 -13.66 7.18
N ALA A 25 -4.64 -14.98 7.01
CA ALA A 25 -5.62 -15.74 7.78
C ALA A 25 -5.32 -15.79 9.28
N LEU A 26 -4.09 -15.49 9.67
CA LEU A 26 -3.67 -15.46 11.07
C LEU A 26 -3.79 -14.06 11.67
N GLY A 27 -4.35 -13.11 10.91
CA GLY A 27 -4.53 -11.75 11.38
C GLY A 27 -3.24 -10.93 11.42
N ARG A 28 -2.29 -11.25 10.54
CA ARG A 28 -1.01 -10.54 10.44
C ARG A 28 -0.91 -9.83 9.09
N SER A 29 -0.23 -8.70 9.08
CA SER A 29 0.07 -7.96 7.85
C SER A 29 1.56 -7.73 7.78
N ALA A 30 2.25 -8.50 6.93
CA ALA A 30 3.68 -8.35 6.74
C ALA A 30 4.03 -6.97 6.17
N ALA A 31 3.18 -6.44 5.29
CA ALA A 31 3.41 -5.12 4.72
C ALA A 31 3.32 -4.01 5.76
N LEU A 32 2.30 -4.07 6.62
CA LEU A 32 2.15 -3.07 7.68
C LEU A 32 3.29 -3.17 8.70
N ASP A 33 3.66 -4.38 9.08
CA ASP A 33 4.77 -4.59 10.01
C ASP A 33 6.07 -4.00 9.45
N TYR A 34 6.34 -4.26 8.18
CA TYR A 34 7.51 -3.69 7.51
C TYR A 34 7.45 -2.17 7.49
N PHE A 35 6.29 -1.61 7.14
CA PHE A 35 6.08 -0.17 7.08
C PHE A 35 6.33 0.50 8.43
N GLU A 36 5.79 -0.08 9.49
CA GLU A 36 5.89 0.50 10.83
C GLU A 36 7.33 0.55 11.35
N GLU A 37 8.20 -0.31 10.83
CA GLU A 37 9.61 -0.32 11.21
C GLU A 37 10.49 0.60 10.36
N LEU A 38 9.94 1.20 9.31
CA LEU A 38 10.70 2.11 8.46
C LEU A 38 10.96 3.45 9.16
N PRO A 39 12.10 4.10 8.86
CA PRO A 39 12.29 5.50 9.25
C PRO A 39 11.18 6.37 8.67
N GLU A 40 10.90 7.47 9.34
CA GLU A 40 9.79 8.35 8.98
C GLU A 40 9.84 8.84 7.54
N ASP A 41 11.02 9.21 7.04
CA ASP A 41 11.17 9.67 5.66
C ASP A 41 10.79 8.60 4.64
N ARG A 42 11.10 7.33 4.93
CA ARG A 42 10.73 6.23 4.06
C ARG A 42 9.24 5.90 4.16
N GLN A 43 8.66 6.05 5.34
CA GLN A 43 7.21 5.94 5.50
C GLN A 43 6.51 7.01 4.67
N ASP A 44 6.98 8.24 4.73
CA ASP A 44 6.41 9.36 3.98
C ASP A 44 6.49 9.13 2.47
N ASN A 45 7.58 8.54 2.00
CA ASN A 45 7.74 8.23 0.57
C ASN A 45 6.66 7.25 0.09
N LEU A 46 6.35 6.22 0.88
CA LEU A 46 5.24 5.33 0.53
C LEU A 46 3.91 6.06 0.59
N LEU A 47 3.67 6.81 1.66
CA LEU A 47 2.39 7.52 1.84
C LEU A 47 2.10 8.48 0.69
N MET A 48 3.12 9.13 0.14
CA MET A 48 2.94 9.99 -1.03
C MET A 48 2.47 9.21 -2.26
N LEU A 49 2.99 8.00 -2.46
CA LEU A 49 2.56 7.17 -3.58
C LEU A 49 1.15 6.64 -3.37
N LEU A 50 0.82 6.23 -2.14
CA LEU A 50 -0.53 5.78 -1.81
C LEU A 50 -1.54 6.91 -2.03
N LYS A 51 -1.18 8.12 -1.61
CA LYS A 51 -2.05 9.28 -1.82
C LYS A 51 -2.28 9.54 -3.30
N ARG A 52 -1.22 9.49 -4.10
CA ARG A 52 -1.34 9.70 -5.54
C ARG A 52 -2.25 8.65 -6.20
N MET A 53 -2.06 7.39 -5.84
CA MET A 53 -2.91 6.31 -6.37
C MET A 53 -4.35 6.45 -5.89
N GLY A 54 -4.55 6.71 -4.61
CA GLY A 54 -5.88 6.85 -4.03
C GLY A 54 -6.65 8.06 -4.57
N ASP A 55 -5.96 9.17 -4.80
CA ASP A 55 -6.61 10.39 -5.28
C ASP A 55 -6.85 10.40 -6.78
N PHE A 56 -5.89 9.92 -7.57
CA PHE A 56 -5.92 10.05 -9.03
C PHE A 56 -6.09 8.73 -9.78
N GLY A 57 -5.94 7.61 -9.10
CA GLY A 57 -6.16 6.29 -9.69
C GLY A 57 -5.02 5.77 -10.56
N ARG A 58 -3.90 6.47 -10.62
CA ARG A 58 -2.76 6.06 -11.44
C ARG A 58 -1.48 6.78 -11.05
N ILE A 59 -0.37 6.10 -11.34
CA ILE A 59 0.98 6.65 -11.23
C ILE A 59 1.69 6.28 -12.53
N PHE A 60 2.06 7.27 -13.33
CA PHE A 60 2.67 7.02 -14.65
C PHE A 60 4.14 6.61 -14.57
N ASP A 61 4.84 7.06 -13.54
CA ASP A 61 6.25 6.77 -13.39
C ASP A 61 6.48 5.31 -13.00
N LYS A 62 6.99 4.51 -13.94
CA LYS A 62 7.20 3.07 -13.74
C LYS A 62 8.32 2.77 -12.74
N THR A 63 9.12 3.75 -12.39
CA THR A 63 10.10 3.59 -11.31
C THR A 63 9.45 3.68 -9.94
N LYS A 64 8.22 4.16 -9.87
CA LYS A 64 7.46 4.33 -8.63
C LYS A 64 6.29 3.37 -8.50
N PHE A 65 5.72 2.93 -9.62
CA PHE A 65 4.61 1.97 -9.62
C PHE A 65 4.69 1.14 -10.89
N ARG A 66 4.67 -0.18 -10.74
CA ARG A 66 4.90 -1.08 -11.88
C ARG A 66 4.06 -2.34 -11.78
N ASN A 67 3.62 -2.83 -12.95
CA ASN A 67 2.99 -4.14 -13.09
C ASN A 67 4.09 -5.21 -13.05
N GLU A 68 3.99 -6.12 -12.09
CA GLU A 68 4.97 -7.20 -11.90
C GLU A 68 4.52 -8.52 -12.56
N GLY A 69 3.36 -8.52 -13.22
CA GLY A 69 2.79 -9.73 -13.81
C GLY A 69 1.77 -10.40 -12.89
N ASP A 70 0.96 -11.30 -13.44
CA ASP A 70 -0.04 -12.07 -12.70
C ASP A 70 -0.98 -11.21 -11.85
N GLN A 71 -1.30 -10.00 -12.36
CA GLN A 71 -2.18 -9.04 -11.68
C GLN A 71 -1.60 -8.51 -10.36
N ILE A 72 -0.30 -8.62 -10.18
CA ILE A 72 0.41 -8.04 -9.03
C ILE A 72 1.14 -6.78 -9.49
N PHE A 73 1.05 -5.75 -8.67
CA PHE A 73 1.69 -4.46 -8.90
C PHE A 73 2.60 -4.13 -7.72
N ALA A 74 3.51 -3.22 -7.92
CA ALA A 74 4.41 -2.80 -6.85
C ALA A 74 4.44 -1.28 -6.74
N PHE A 75 4.24 -0.78 -5.52
CA PHE A 75 4.64 0.57 -5.15
C PHE A 75 6.13 0.53 -4.85
N LYS A 76 6.88 1.46 -5.42
CA LYS A 76 8.35 1.47 -5.33
C LYS A 76 8.86 2.79 -4.77
N PRO A 77 8.63 3.07 -3.49
CA PRO A 77 9.23 4.25 -2.85
C PRO A 77 10.66 3.92 -2.47
N GLN A 78 11.57 3.96 -3.45
CA GLN A 78 12.94 3.50 -3.31
C GLN A 78 13.55 3.83 -1.95
N PRO A 79 14.27 2.90 -1.30
CA PRO A 79 14.66 1.57 -1.80
C PRO A 79 13.63 0.47 -1.54
N ASP A 80 12.47 0.82 -1.02
CA ASP A 80 11.45 -0.14 -0.60
C ASP A 80 10.55 -0.57 -1.76
N ARG A 81 9.88 -1.72 -1.58
CA ARG A 81 8.90 -2.22 -2.53
C ARG A 81 7.73 -2.82 -1.77
N PHE A 82 6.52 -2.40 -2.11
CA PHE A 82 5.29 -2.93 -1.52
C PHE A 82 4.43 -3.49 -2.64
N LEU A 83 4.16 -4.80 -2.57
CA LEU A 83 3.32 -5.46 -3.56
C LEU A 83 1.85 -5.21 -3.25
N CYS A 84 1.05 -5.07 -4.30
CA CYS A 84 -0.38 -4.87 -4.14
C CYS A 84 -1.15 -5.55 -5.28
N PHE A 85 -2.46 -5.66 -5.08
CA PHE A 85 -3.37 -6.13 -6.11
C PHE A 85 -4.67 -5.35 -6.01
N PHE A 86 -5.43 -5.34 -7.11
CA PHE A 86 -6.73 -4.68 -7.11
C PHE A 86 -7.82 -5.69 -6.76
N ALA A 87 -8.66 -5.32 -5.80
CA ALA A 87 -9.82 -6.11 -5.42
C ALA A 87 -11.09 -5.39 -5.86
N THR A 88 -12.10 -6.17 -6.22
CA THR A 88 -13.40 -5.64 -6.61
C THR A 88 -14.37 -5.67 -5.44
#